data_956aee6726f4597cc47287ece65ff21b
#
_entry.id   956aee6726f4597cc47287ece65ff21b
#
_cell.length_a   1.000
_cell.length_b   1.000
_cell.length_c   1.000
_cell.angle_alpha   90.00
_cell.angle_beta   90.00
_cell.angle_gamma   90.00
#
_symmetry.space_group_name_H-M   'P 1'
#
loop_
_entity.id
_entity.type
_entity.pdbx_description
1 polymer ?
#
loop_
_entity_poly.entity_id
_entity_poly.type
_entity_poly.pdbx_seq_one_letter_code
_entity_poly.pdbx_strand_id
1 'polypeptide(L)'
;MEKYFESPDTLIGSLKQSKYILNENLAVAVYLALVRKKPLFLEGEAGVGKTEIAKILSQVLKKPLIRLQCYEGLDINQAAYEWNYARQMMQIQSAGQGVLSSADLFTADNLIERPLLEALRDDDGGAPVLLIDELDRADEAFEAYLLEILSEWQVTIPEFGTVAAKTPPIVIVTSNRTREIHDALKRRCFYHWVDYPTVEDELDILRRKAPEAGAALGEQVVRFVQRLRGANLFKAPGVAETIDWAQALVELDCVAIDPAQADSTMGVLLKYQDDIARISGSEAARILTEVQTEMSGYKAG
;
A
#
# COMPACT_ATOMS: atom_id res chain seq x y z
N MET A 1 6.68 20.57 -19.18
CA MET A 1 6.30 19.75 -18.02
C MET A 1 5.52 18.58 -18.54
N GLU A 2 6.00 17.37 -18.34
CA GLU A 2 5.29 16.17 -18.73
C GLU A 2 4.08 16.01 -17.80
N LYS A 3 2.87 16.17 -18.35
CA LYS A 3 1.63 15.91 -17.63
C LYS A 3 1.30 14.45 -17.87
N TYR A 4 1.30 13.63 -16.82
CA TYR A 4 0.88 12.23 -16.90
C TYR A 4 -0.58 12.07 -17.31
N PHE A 5 -1.46 12.98 -16.86
CA PHE A 5 -2.89 13.01 -17.13
C PHE A 5 -3.36 14.45 -17.33
N GLU A 6 -4.38 14.64 -18.16
CA GLU A 6 -4.95 15.97 -18.42
C GLU A 6 -5.90 16.43 -17.30
N SER A 7 -6.60 15.47 -16.68
CA SER A 7 -7.59 15.71 -15.63
C SER A 7 -7.70 14.50 -14.67
N PRO A 8 -8.36 14.67 -13.50
CA PRO A 8 -8.72 13.54 -12.65
C PRO A 8 -9.54 12.46 -13.37
N ASP A 9 -10.43 12.85 -14.29
CA ASP A 9 -11.28 11.91 -15.04
C ASP A 9 -10.47 11.02 -15.98
N THR A 10 -9.43 11.57 -16.64
CA THR A 10 -8.51 10.79 -17.48
C THR A 10 -7.69 9.81 -16.66
N LEU A 11 -7.29 10.20 -15.44
CA LEU A 11 -6.66 9.31 -14.47
C LEU A 11 -7.59 8.17 -14.08
N ILE A 12 -8.85 8.48 -13.67
CA ILE A 12 -9.87 7.47 -13.30
C ILE A 12 -10.07 6.48 -14.46
N GLY A 13 -10.22 6.99 -15.69
CA GLY A 13 -10.38 6.15 -16.87
C GLY A 13 -9.24 5.17 -17.08
N SER A 14 -7.99 5.63 -16.92
CA SER A 14 -6.79 4.81 -17.07
C SER A 14 -6.65 3.77 -15.94
N LEU A 15 -6.99 4.12 -14.71
CA LEU A 15 -6.94 3.22 -13.56
C LEU A 15 -8.05 2.17 -13.61
N LYS A 16 -9.25 2.53 -14.09
CA LYS A 16 -10.34 1.56 -14.31
C LYS A 16 -9.96 0.47 -15.31
N GLN A 17 -9.20 0.80 -16.36
CA GLN A 17 -8.67 -0.19 -17.31
C GLN A 17 -7.72 -1.19 -16.65
N SER A 18 -6.99 -0.76 -15.61
CA SER A 18 -6.08 -1.60 -14.80
C SER A 18 -6.80 -2.33 -13.67
N LYS A 19 -8.14 -2.43 -13.72
CA LYS A 19 -8.99 -3.12 -12.75
C LYS A 19 -8.94 -2.54 -11.32
N TYR A 20 -8.51 -1.30 -11.16
CA TYR A 20 -8.54 -0.60 -9.88
C TYR A 20 -9.74 0.36 -9.81
N ILE A 21 -10.42 0.36 -8.67
CA ILE A 21 -11.56 1.24 -8.42
C ILE A 21 -11.09 2.37 -7.52
N LEU A 22 -11.18 3.57 -8.03
CA LEU A 22 -10.79 4.79 -7.33
C LEU A 22 -12.03 5.65 -7.12
N ASN A 23 -12.26 6.09 -5.90
CA ASN A 23 -13.27 7.11 -5.66
C ASN A 23 -12.77 8.48 -6.17
N GLU A 24 -13.70 9.40 -6.45
CA GLU A 24 -13.39 10.70 -7.03
C GLU A 24 -12.43 11.52 -6.16
N ASN A 25 -12.60 11.52 -4.84
CA ASN A 25 -11.75 12.29 -3.93
C ASN A 25 -10.30 11.79 -3.92
N LEU A 26 -10.10 10.46 -3.92
CA LEU A 26 -8.77 9.87 -4.01
C LEU A 26 -8.15 10.14 -5.39
N ALA A 27 -8.95 10.10 -6.47
CA ALA A 27 -8.46 10.43 -7.80
C ALA A 27 -7.95 11.88 -7.89
N VAL A 28 -8.67 12.81 -7.29
CA VAL A 28 -8.22 14.23 -7.21
C VAL A 28 -6.93 14.33 -6.41
N ALA A 29 -6.82 13.64 -5.27
CA ALA A 29 -5.61 13.66 -4.44
C ALA A 29 -4.40 13.10 -5.20
N VAL A 30 -4.56 11.95 -5.89
CA VAL A 30 -3.52 11.34 -6.73
C VAL A 30 -3.14 12.29 -7.87
N TYR A 31 -4.12 12.83 -8.60
CA TYR A 31 -3.86 13.75 -9.70
C TYR A 31 -3.06 14.98 -9.25
N LEU A 32 -3.47 15.61 -8.13
CA LEU A 32 -2.78 16.78 -7.59
C LEU A 32 -1.35 16.43 -7.13
N ALA A 33 -1.15 15.28 -6.50
CA ALA A 33 0.17 14.80 -6.10
C ALA A 33 1.10 14.67 -7.32
N LEU A 34 0.63 14.06 -8.40
CA LEU A 34 1.37 13.91 -9.64
C LEU A 34 1.70 15.26 -10.30
N VAL A 35 0.71 16.16 -10.43
CA VAL A 35 0.90 17.48 -11.08
C VAL A 35 1.83 18.36 -10.25
N ARG A 36 1.70 18.34 -8.93
CA ARG A 36 2.51 19.19 -8.03
C ARG A 36 3.84 18.55 -7.65
N LYS A 37 4.09 17.30 -8.07
CA LYS A 37 5.29 16.53 -7.70
C LYS A 37 5.52 16.49 -6.20
N LYS A 38 4.43 16.27 -5.43
CA LYS A 38 4.46 16.14 -3.97
C LYS A 38 4.12 14.71 -3.59
N PRO A 39 4.67 14.20 -2.49
CA PRO A 39 4.27 12.91 -1.95
C PRO A 39 2.77 12.86 -1.66
N LEU A 40 2.15 11.70 -1.87
CA LEU A 40 0.79 11.41 -1.44
C LEU A 40 0.84 10.51 -0.20
N PHE A 41 0.30 11.00 0.91
CA PHE A 41 0.19 10.27 2.16
C PHE A 41 -1.21 9.68 2.28
N LEU A 42 -1.28 8.35 2.30
CA LEU A 42 -2.50 7.55 2.40
C LEU A 42 -2.60 6.95 3.80
N GLU A 43 -3.57 7.35 4.55
CA GLU A 43 -3.86 6.82 5.87
C GLU A 43 -5.22 6.12 5.87
N GLY A 44 -5.41 5.09 6.67
CA GLY A 44 -6.68 4.35 6.74
C GLY A 44 -6.47 2.97 7.34
N GLU A 45 -7.55 2.23 7.52
CA GLU A 45 -7.54 0.89 8.08
C GLU A 45 -6.69 -0.10 7.27
N ALA A 46 -6.24 -1.18 7.90
CA ALA A 46 -5.53 -2.24 7.20
C ALA A 46 -6.44 -2.92 6.16
N GLY A 47 -5.88 -3.32 5.02
CA GLY A 47 -6.61 -4.06 4.00
C GLY A 47 -7.54 -3.24 3.10
N VAL A 48 -7.55 -1.90 3.19
CA VAL A 48 -8.38 -1.03 2.31
C VAL A 48 -7.77 -0.75 0.93
N GLY A 49 -6.58 -1.30 0.64
CA GLY A 49 -5.96 -1.18 -0.68
C GLY A 49 -5.00 0.01 -0.88
N LYS A 50 -4.49 0.65 0.18
CA LYS A 50 -3.54 1.78 0.10
C LYS A 50 -2.29 1.46 -0.73
N THR A 51 -1.65 0.34 -0.48
CA THR A 51 -0.44 -0.12 -1.17
C THR A 51 -0.69 -0.41 -2.66
N GLU A 52 -1.90 -0.85 -3.02
CA GLU A 52 -2.25 -1.21 -4.39
C GLU A 52 -2.20 0.00 -5.34
N ILE A 53 -2.47 1.21 -4.84
CA ILE A 53 -2.41 2.46 -5.64
C ILE A 53 -1.03 2.65 -6.27
N ALA A 54 0.04 2.43 -5.50
CA ALA A 54 1.41 2.57 -6.01
C ALA A 54 1.72 1.57 -7.13
N LYS A 55 1.28 0.31 -6.97
CA LYS A 55 1.44 -0.74 -7.98
C LYS A 55 0.72 -0.39 -9.27
N ILE A 56 -0.52 0.06 -9.16
CA ILE A 56 -1.32 0.42 -10.34
C ILE A 56 -0.76 1.66 -11.03
N LEU A 57 -0.33 2.68 -10.29
CA LEU A 57 0.34 3.85 -10.86
C LEU A 57 1.62 3.45 -11.62
N SER A 58 2.44 2.57 -11.05
CA SER A 58 3.62 2.02 -11.71
C SER A 58 3.27 1.36 -13.06
N GLN A 59 2.24 0.52 -13.08
CA GLN A 59 1.77 -0.18 -14.29
C GLN A 59 1.23 0.80 -15.35
N VAL A 60 0.35 1.72 -14.95
CA VAL A 60 -0.30 2.67 -15.87
C VAL A 60 0.71 3.66 -16.45
N LEU A 61 1.64 4.13 -15.63
CA LEU A 61 2.69 5.06 -16.05
C LEU A 61 3.89 4.35 -16.69
N LYS A 62 3.92 3.01 -16.66
CA LYS A 62 5.05 2.17 -17.13
C LYS A 62 6.37 2.57 -16.50
N LYS A 63 6.34 2.83 -15.19
CA LYS A 63 7.51 3.23 -14.39
C LYS A 63 7.87 2.13 -13.39
N PRO A 64 9.16 1.93 -13.08
CA PRO A 64 9.55 0.97 -12.07
C PRO A 64 8.91 1.31 -10.71
N LEU A 65 8.52 0.27 -9.96
CA LEU A 65 8.05 0.38 -8.60
C LEU A 65 9.18 0.01 -7.66
N ILE A 66 9.60 0.98 -6.85
CA ILE A 66 10.56 0.78 -5.77
C ILE A 66 9.76 0.78 -4.46
N ARG A 67 9.93 -0.25 -3.63
CA ARG A 67 9.22 -0.38 -2.36
C ARG A 67 10.18 -0.36 -1.19
N LEU A 68 9.91 0.55 -0.26
CA LEU A 68 10.49 0.56 1.08
C LEU A 68 9.41 0.13 2.08
N GLN A 69 9.53 -1.08 2.61
CA GLN A 69 8.69 -1.55 3.71
C GLN A 69 9.25 -1.04 5.03
N CYS A 70 8.47 -0.26 5.77
CA CYS A 70 8.88 0.22 7.08
C CYS A 70 8.63 -0.84 8.16
N TYR A 71 9.52 -0.89 9.13
CA TYR A 71 9.44 -1.77 10.30
C TYR A 71 10.20 -1.12 11.47
N GLU A 72 9.98 -1.61 12.67
CA GLU A 72 10.61 -1.11 13.87
C GLU A 72 12.13 -1.31 13.81
N GLY A 73 12.89 -0.24 14.05
CA GLY A 73 14.36 -0.24 13.96
C GLY A 73 14.92 -0.10 12.54
N LEU A 74 14.08 0.27 11.54
CA LEU A 74 14.58 0.61 10.22
C LEU A 74 15.50 1.82 10.28
N ASP A 75 16.75 1.65 9.82
CA ASP A 75 17.76 2.70 9.80
C ASP A 75 18.11 3.17 8.37
N ILE A 76 18.96 4.20 8.31
CA ILE A 76 19.39 4.81 7.05
C ILE A 76 20.14 3.80 6.17
N ASN A 77 20.97 2.91 6.77
CA ASN A 77 21.75 1.94 6.01
C ASN A 77 20.87 0.91 5.29
N GLN A 78 19.72 0.61 5.88
CA GLN A 78 18.75 -0.31 5.31
C GLN A 78 17.80 0.38 4.33
N ALA A 79 17.55 1.67 4.50
CA ALA A 79 16.57 2.42 3.72
C ALA A 79 17.17 3.20 2.54
N ALA A 80 18.37 3.78 2.70
CA ALA A 80 18.96 4.67 1.72
C ALA A 80 20.23 4.11 1.08
N TYR A 81 21.25 3.80 1.86
CA TYR A 81 22.51 3.29 1.31
C TYR A 81 23.30 2.54 2.37
N GLU A 82 24.19 1.68 1.93
CA GLU A 82 25.15 0.96 2.76
C GLU A 82 26.49 0.86 2.02
N TRP A 83 27.60 0.93 2.76
CA TRP A 83 28.91 0.69 2.18
C TRP A 83 29.22 -0.80 2.10
N ASN A 84 29.71 -1.27 0.95
CA ASN A 84 30.16 -2.64 0.77
C ASN A 84 31.53 -2.86 1.43
N TYR A 85 31.52 -2.96 2.76
CA TYR A 85 32.74 -3.14 3.55
C TYR A 85 33.54 -4.40 3.14
N ALA A 86 32.86 -5.47 2.74
CA ALA A 86 33.53 -6.68 2.29
C ALA A 86 34.36 -6.41 1.03
N ARG A 87 33.81 -5.67 0.07
CA ARG A 87 34.52 -5.28 -1.16
C ARG A 87 35.65 -4.30 -0.86
N GLN A 88 35.44 -3.32 0.00
CA GLN A 88 36.48 -2.39 0.44
C GLN A 88 37.65 -3.13 1.12
N MET A 89 37.38 -4.10 1.99
CA MET A 89 38.42 -4.93 2.62
C MET A 89 39.22 -5.75 1.61
N MET A 90 38.53 -6.33 0.58
CA MET A 90 39.24 -7.03 -0.50
C MET A 90 40.14 -6.08 -1.32
N GLN A 91 39.68 -4.87 -1.58
CA GLN A 91 40.48 -3.83 -2.28
C GLN A 91 41.72 -3.46 -1.49
N ILE A 92 41.57 -3.23 -0.19
CA ILE A 92 42.69 -2.94 0.73
C ILE A 92 43.73 -4.09 0.73
N GLN A 93 43.26 -5.33 0.84
CA GLN A 93 44.16 -6.50 0.83
C GLN A 93 44.87 -6.66 -0.52
N SER A 94 44.18 -6.41 -1.62
CA SER A 94 44.72 -6.53 -2.99
C SER A 94 45.74 -5.45 -3.32
N ALA A 95 45.63 -4.26 -2.70
CA ALA A 95 46.58 -3.16 -2.87
C ALA A 95 47.98 -3.44 -2.24
N GLY A 96 48.08 -4.43 -1.37
CA GLY A 96 49.34 -4.82 -0.74
C GLY A 96 50.02 -3.67 0.01
N GLN A 97 51.23 -3.24 -0.44
CA GLN A 97 51.93 -2.08 0.13
C GLN A 97 51.53 -0.74 -0.47
N GLY A 98 50.55 -0.73 -1.40
CA GLY A 98 49.99 0.50 -1.97
C GLY A 98 49.13 1.22 -0.93
N VAL A 99 49.29 2.55 -0.84
CA VAL A 99 48.45 3.37 0.05
C VAL A 99 47.19 3.73 -0.69
N LEU A 100 46.06 3.10 -0.30
CA LEU A 100 44.73 3.53 -0.74
C LEU A 100 44.28 4.77 0.06
N SER A 101 43.79 5.77 -0.60
CA SER A 101 43.12 6.91 0.04
C SER A 101 41.66 6.57 0.38
N SER A 102 41.06 7.36 1.26
CA SER A 102 39.59 7.25 1.48
C SER A 102 38.79 7.44 0.21
N ALA A 103 39.22 8.31 -0.70
CA ALA A 103 38.57 8.53 -1.98
C ALA A 103 38.56 7.28 -2.89
N ASP A 104 39.54 6.39 -2.74
CA ASP A 104 39.59 5.14 -3.52
C ASP A 104 38.62 4.08 -2.96
N LEU A 105 38.23 4.20 -1.70
CA LEU A 105 37.34 3.24 -1.01
C LEU A 105 35.87 3.68 -1.05
N PHE A 106 35.60 4.98 -0.96
CA PHE A 106 34.23 5.52 -0.94
C PHE A 106 33.78 5.94 -2.33
N THR A 107 33.72 4.98 -3.24
CA THR A 107 33.31 5.14 -4.65
C THR A 107 31.90 4.59 -4.89
N ALA A 108 31.30 4.98 -6.02
CA ALA A 108 30.00 4.44 -6.44
C ALA A 108 29.98 2.91 -6.52
N ASP A 109 31.11 2.31 -6.91
CA ASP A 109 31.24 0.83 -7.00
C ASP A 109 31.14 0.12 -5.64
N ASN A 110 31.47 0.81 -4.56
CA ASN A 110 31.40 0.28 -3.20
C ASN A 110 30.13 0.72 -2.45
N LEU A 111 29.28 1.50 -3.11
CA LEU A 111 27.99 1.94 -2.56
C LEU A 111 26.91 0.94 -2.92
N ILE A 112 26.26 0.37 -1.92
CA ILE A 112 25.05 -0.45 -2.10
C ILE A 112 23.86 0.48 -1.99
N GLU A 113 23.15 0.66 -3.11
CA GLU A 113 21.95 1.47 -3.14
C GLU A 113 20.79 0.72 -2.50
N ARG A 114 20.04 1.41 -1.66
CA ARG A 114 18.83 0.97 -1.01
C ARG A 114 17.64 1.74 -1.57
N PRO A 115 16.38 1.36 -1.31
CA PRO A 115 15.21 1.90 -2.01
C PRO A 115 15.13 3.42 -2.11
N LEU A 116 15.52 4.16 -1.08
CA LEU A 116 15.46 5.63 -1.12
C LEU A 116 16.49 6.24 -2.08
N LEU A 117 17.72 5.73 -2.08
CA LEU A 117 18.75 6.21 -3.00
C LEU A 117 18.47 5.75 -4.44
N GLU A 118 18.05 4.50 -4.62
CA GLU A 118 17.62 3.95 -5.92
C GLU A 118 16.53 4.82 -6.55
N ALA A 119 15.55 5.26 -5.73
CA ALA A 119 14.45 6.11 -6.21
C ALA A 119 14.89 7.52 -6.62
N LEU A 120 16.03 8.02 -6.14
CA LEU A 120 16.58 9.32 -6.51
C LEU A 120 17.46 9.26 -7.76
N ARG A 121 17.86 8.07 -8.21
CA ARG A 121 18.60 7.92 -9.45
C ARG A 121 17.67 8.00 -10.65
N ASP A 122 18.06 8.80 -11.62
CA ASP A 122 17.41 8.88 -12.92
C ASP A 122 18.02 7.80 -13.83
N ASP A 123 17.33 6.68 -13.97
CA ASP A 123 17.63 5.73 -15.02
C ASP A 123 16.92 6.13 -16.32
N ASP A 124 17.28 5.49 -17.45
CA ASP A 124 16.70 5.78 -18.78
C ASP A 124 15.16 5.65 -18.84
N GLY A 125 14.52 5.04 -17.81
CA GLY A 125 13.06 4.93 -17.65
C GLY A 125 12.40 6.17 -17.02
N GLY A 126 13.14 7.18 -16.59
CA GLY A 126 12.66 8.37 -15.86
C GLY A 126 12.28 8.07 -14.41
N ALA A 127 11.80 9.08 -13.69
CA ALA A 127 11.52 9.00 -12.25
C ALA A 127 10.59 7.82 -11.88
N PRO A 128 10.97 6.95 -10.92
CA PRO A 128 10.19 5.79 -10.52
C PRO A 128 8.97 6.15 -9.66
N VAL A 129 8.15 5.15 -9.37
CA VAL A 129 7.16 5.20 -8.28
C VAL A 129 7.83 4.63 -7.03
N LEU A 130 7.99 5.45 -6.00
CA LEU A 130 8.49 5.05 -4.68
C LEU A 130 7.30 4.85 -3.74
N LEU A 131 7.17 3.65 -3.23
CA LEU A 131 6.22 3.29 -2.18
C LEU A 131 6.95 3.19 -0.84
N ILE A 132 6.63 4.09 0.09
CA ILE A 132 7.05 4.00 1.50
C ILE A 132 5.86 3.40 2.26
N ASP A 133 5.94 2.12 2.57
CA ASP A 133 4.81 1.32 3.03
C ASP A 133 4.86 1.11 4.56
N GLU A 134 3.71 1.31 5.23
CA GLU A 134 3.53 1.20 6.68
C GLU A 134 4.49 2.10 7.48
N LEU A 135 4.55 3.40 7.13
CA LEU A 135 5.46 4.35 7.79
C LEU A 135 5.25 4.44 9.31
N ASP A 136 4.02 4.21 9.77
CA ASP A 136 3.67 4.17 11.20
C ASP A 136 4.39 3.05 12.00
N ARG A 137 5.15 2.18 11.34
CA ARG A 137 6.01 1.18 11.98
C ARG A 137 7.45 1.63 12.18
N ALA A 138 7.89 2.68 11.49
CA ALA A 138 9.22 3.26 11.69
C ALA A 138 9.23 4.19 12.91
N ASP A 139 10.40 4.57 13.38
CA ASP A 139 10.56 5.50 14.50
C ASP A 139 10.60 6.98 14.05
N GLU A 140 10.59 7.91 15.02
CA GLU A 140 10.63 9.35 14.75
C GLU A 140 11.95 9.81 14.12
N ALA A 141 13.07 9.12 14.41
CA ALA A 141 14.37 9.45 13.85
C ALA A 141 14.38 9.19 12.34
N PHE A 142 13.76 8.09 11.91
CA PHE A 142 13.58 7.79 10.49
C PHE A 142 12.64 8.78 9.80
N GLU A 143 11.55 9.21 10.45
CA GLU A 143 10.69 10.27 9.90
C GLU A 143 11.45 11.58 9.69
N ALA A 144 12.30 11.97 10.64
CA ALA A 144 13.13 13.17 10.50
C ALA A 144 14.07 13.07 9.30
N TYR A 145 14.66 11.89 9.05
CA TYR A 145 15.47 11.62 7.87
C TYR A 145 14.66 11.73 6.56
N LEU A 146 13.45 11.18 6.54
CA LEU A 146 12.56 11.31 5.38
C LEU A 146 12.17 12.75 5.06
N LEU A 147 12.13 13.64 6.07
CA LEU A 147 11.83 15.05 5.86
C LEU A 147 12.81 15.72 4.90
N GLU A 148 14.11 15.42 5.01
CA GLU A 148 15.12 15.94 4.09
C GLU A 148 14.89 15.43 2.68
N ILE A 149 14.74 14.10 2.52
CA ILE A 149 14.58 13.45 1.23
C ILE A 149 13.34 13.94 0.50
N LEU A 150 12.19 13.98 1.19
CA LEU A 150 10.91 14.36 0.58
C LEU A 150 10.78 15.88 0.32
N SER A 151 11.65 16.69 0.92
CA SER A 151 11.65 18.14 0.71
C SER A 151 12.57 18.55 -0.43
N GLU A 152 13.76 17.96 -0.51
CA GLU A 152 14.84 18.40 -1.39
C GLU A 152 15.17 17.38 -2.47
N TRP A 153 14.57 16.19 -2.41
CA TRP A 153 14.79 15.08 -3.34
C TRP A 153 16.28 14.71 -3.46
N GLN A 154 16.97 14.70 -2.33
CA GLN A 154 18.39 14.39 -2.24
C GLN A 154 18.71 13.56 -1.00
N VAL A 155 19.85 12.90 -1.05
CA VAL A 155 20.52 12.21 0.08
C VAL A 155 21.96 12.66 0.12
N THR A 156 22.41 13.12 1.28
CA THR A 156 23.80 13.41 1.54
C THR A 156 24.47 12.18 2.16
N ILE A 157 25.46 11.66 1.45
CA ILE A 157 26.25 10.49 1.85
C ILE A 157 27.60 10.97 2.30
N PRO A 158 28.00 10.79 3.58
CA PRO A 158 29.35 11.11 4.04
C PRO A 158 30.42 10.46 3.12
N GLU A 159 31.52 11.15 2.89
CA GLU A 159 32.66 10.76 2.05
C GLU A 159 32.37 10.65 0.53
N PHE A 160 31.10 10.58 0.11
CA PHE A 160 30.70 10.44 -1.29
C PHE A 160 30.10 11.72 -1.88
N GLY A 161 29.37 12.47 -1.06
CA GLY A 161 28.70 13.71 -1.47
C GLY A 161 27.17 13.57 -1.56
N THR A 162 26.53 14.56 -2.17
CA THR A 162 25.07 14.63 -2.29
C THR A 162 24.60 14.02 -3.61
N VAL A 163 23.68 13.06 -3.52
CA VAL A 163 22.94 12.50 -4.65
C VAL A 163 21.57 13.16 -4.69
N ALA A 164 21.28 13.90 -5.76
CA ALA A 164 20.00 14.58 -5.94
C ALA A 164 19.30 14.07 -7.20
N ALA A 165 17.98 13.88 -7.11
CA ALA A 165 17.18 13.46 -8.26
C ALA A 165 17.05 14.63 -9.27
N LYS A 166 17.27 14.36 -10.56
CA LYS A 166 16.99 15.33 -11.64
C LYS A 166 15.48 15.53 -11.79
N THR A 167 14.73 14.45 -11.64
CA THR A 167 13.26 14.47 -11.65
C THR A 167 12.76 13.80 -10.37
N PRO A 168 11.95 14.49 -9.55
CA PRO A 168 11.40 13.89 -8.33
C PRO A 168 10.64 12.59 -8.60
N PRO A 169 10.84 11.53 -7.82
CA PRO A 169 10.04 10.31 -7.91
C PRO A 169 8.57 10.57 -7.57
N ILE A 170 7.69 9.69 -8.05
CA ILE A 170 6.29 9.68 -7.62
C ILE A 170 6.24 8.95 -6.29
N VAL A 171 6.01 9.66 -5.20
CA VAL A 171 6.06 9.07 -3.86
C VAL A 171 4.66 8.85 -3.30
N ILE A 172 4.41 7.59 -2.89
CA ILE A 172 3.22 7.18 -2.14
C ILE A 172 3.69 6.72 -0.75
N VAL A 173 3.14 7.31 0.28
CA VAL A 173 3.40 6.92 1.67
C VAL A 173 2.12 6.31 2.22
N THR A 174 2.20 5.17 2.90
CA THR A 174 1.06 4.54 3.55
C THR A 174 1.23 4.45 5.06
N SER A 175 0.10 4.51 5.78
CA SER A 175 0.02 4.33 7.23
C SER A 175 -1.27 3.60 7.60
N ASN A 176 -1.20 2.67 8.57
CA ASN A 176 -2.36 2.03 9.20
C ASN A 176 -2.75 2.73 10.50
N ARG A 177 -2.11 3.86 10.79
CA ARG A 177 -2.36 4.68 12.00
C ARG A 177 -2.16 3.90 13.31
N THR A 178 -1.21 2.97 13.35
CA THR A 178 -0.83 2.29 14.61
C THR A 178 -0.18 3.24 15.60
N ARG A 179 0.43 4.32 15.10
CA ARG A 179 0.87 5.51 15.82
C ARG A 179 0.67 6.77 14.97
N GLU A 180 0.71 7.92 15.61
CA GLU A 180 0.67 9.22 14.90
C GLU A 180 2.01 9.48 14.19
N ILE A 181 1.92 9.96 12.96
CA ILE A 181 3.07 10.44 12.15
C ILE A 181 3.26 11.92 12.41
N HIS A 182 4.51 12.35 12.49
CA HIS A 182 4.86 13.73 12.81
C HIS A 182 4.28 14.73 11.80
N ASP A 183 3.66 15.79 12.29
CA ASP A 183 3.00 16.82 11.47
C ASP A 183 3.90 17.42 10.38
N ALA A 184 5.20 17.56 10.67
CA ALA A 184 6.14 18.12 9.70
C ALA A 184 6.20 17.30 8.42
N LEU A 185 6.06 15.99 8.49
CA LEU A 185 6.03 15.10 7.34
C LEU A 185 4.69 15.19 6.62
N LYS A 186 3.58 15.13 7.36
CA LYS A 186 2.22 15.27 6.79
C LYS A 186 2.06 16.59 6.01
N ARG A 187 2.62 17.71 6.49
CA ARG A 187 2.57 19.02 5.80
C ARG A 187 3.31 19.08 4.47
N ARG A 188 4.25 18.17 4.23
CA ARG A 188 4.98 18.06 2.95
C ARG A 188 4.25 17.22 1.91
N CYS A 189 3.26 16.45 2.35
CA CYS A 189 2.47 15.54 1.53
C CYS A 189 1.09 16.12 1.19
N PHE A 190 0.49 15.65 0.11
CA PHE A 190 -0.96 15.64 0.01
C PHE A 190 -1.48 14.50 0.87
N TYR A 191 -2.54 14.74 1.61
CA TYR A 191 -3.11 13.77 2.54
C TYR A 191 -4.45 13.26 2.03
N HIS A 192 -4.69 11.95 2.15
CA HIS A 192 -6.00 11.37 1.91
C HIS A 192 -6.25 10.21 2.87
N TRP A 193 -7.41 10.24 3.52
CA TRP A 193 -7.90 9.12 4.29
C TRP A 193 -8.60 8.13 3.37
N VAL A 194 -8.18 6.86 3.39
CA VAL A 194 -8.76 5.79 2.58
C VAL A 194 -9.75 5.01 3.45
N ASP A 195 -11.04 5.23 3.21
CA ASP A 195 -12.11 4.50 3.85
C ASP A 195 -12.31 3.10 3.26
N TYR A 196 -13.09 2.27 3.94
CA TYR A 196 -13.62 1.06 3.33
C TYR A 196 -14.45 1.42 2.09
N PRO A 197 -14.40 0.59 1.03
CA PRO A 197 -15.20 0.84 -0.16
C PRO A 197 -16.71 0.76 0.15
N THR A 198 -17.51 1.39 -0.70
CA THR A 198 -18.96 1.20 -0.71
C THR A 198 -19.31 -0.25 -1.08
N VAL A 199 -20.56 -0.67 -0.84
CA VAL A 199 -21.04 -2.00 -1.27
C VAL A 199 -20.83 -2.20 -2.77
N GLU A 200 -21.16 -1.19 -3.57
CA GLU A 200 -21.04 -1.21 -5.03
C GLU A 200 -19.59 -1.36 -5.47
N ASP A 201 -18.69 -0.57 -4.89
CA ASP A 201 -17.26 -0.62 -5.20
C ASP A 201 -16.66 -1.97 -4.78
N GLU A 202 -17.02 -2.48 -3.60
CA GLU A 202 -16.50 -3.76 -3.09
C GLU A 202 -17.01 -4.95 -3.92
N LEU A 203 -18.27 -4.90 -4.40
CA LEU A 203 -18.80 -5.86 -5.35
C LEU A 203 -18.02 -5.83 -6.68
N ASP A 204 -17.69 -4.66 -7.17
CA ASP A 204 -16.90 -4.51 -8.38
C ASP A 204 -15.45 -4.99 -8.19
N ILE A 205 -14.86 -4.75 -7.02
CA ILE A 205 -13.54 -5.31 -6.66
C ILE A 205 -13.61 -6.84 -6.66
N LEU A 206 -14.61 -7.40 -5.97
CA LEU A 206 -14.76 -8.84 -5.85
C LEU A 206 -14.97 -9.53 -7.21
N ARG A 207 -15.83 -8.98 -8.08
CA ARG A 207 -16.03 -9.49 -9.45
C ARG A 207 -14.75 -9.55 -10.27
N ARG A 208 -13.81 -8.64 -10.01
CA ARG A 208 -12.53 -8.57 -10.74
C ARG A 208 -11.43 -9.45 -10.16
N LYS A 209 -11.44 -9.63 -8.83
CA LYS A 209 -10.39 -10.35 -8.08
C LYS A 209 -10.75 -11.80 -7.77
N ALA A 210 -12.05 -12.12 -7.65
CA ALA A 210 -12.61 -13.45 -7.41
C ALA A 210 -13.85 -13.71 -8.30
N PRO A 211 -13.70 -13.70 -9.64
CA PRO A 211 -14.83 -13.89 -10.56
C PRO A 211 -15.53 -15.24 -10.41
N GLU A 212 -14.83 -16.24 -9.89
CA GLU A 212 -15.32 -17.59 -9.60
C GLU A 212 -16.43 -17.63 -8.54
N ALA A 213 -16.50 -16.62 -7.65
CA ALA A 213 -17.55 -16.56 -6.62
C ALA A 213 -18.95 -16.33 -7.20
N GLY A 214 -19.04 -15.89 -8.46
CA GLY A 214 -20.34 -15.61 -9.08
C GLY A 214 -21.07 -14.41 -8.43
N ALA A 215 -22.16 -13.98 -9.07
CA ALA A 215 -22.82 -12.74 -8.63
C ALA A 215 -23.58 -12.92 -7.30
N ALA A 216 -24.26 -14.05 -7.11
CA ALA A 216 -25.11 -14.28 -5.92
C ALA A 216 -24.31 -14.49 -4.65
N LEU A 217 -23.28 -15.35 -4.69
CA LEU A 217 -22.38 -15.58 -3.55
C LEU A 217 -21.57 -14.33 -3.23
N GLY A 218 -21.02 -13.67 -4.25
CA GLY A 218 -20.28 -12.43 -4.09
C GLY A 218 -21.08 -11.33 -3.43
N GLU A 219 -22.36 -11.17 -3.76
CA GLU A 219 -23.23 -10.20 -3.12
C GLU A 219 -23.49 -10.55 -1.64
N GLN A 220 -23.70 -11.82 -1.32
CA GLN A 220 -23.84 -12.26 0.09
C GLN A 220 -22.57 -11.98 0.90
N VAL A 221 -21.40 -12.31 0.35
CA VAL A 221 -20.09 -12.07 0.97
C VAL A 221 -19.91 -10.60 1.30
N VAL A 222 -20.05 -9.72 0.30
CA VAL A 222 -19.83 -8.29 0.48
C VAL A 222 -20.80 -7.71 1.50
N ARG A 223 -22.11 -7.99 1.39
CA ARG A 223 -23.11 -7.48 2.35
C ARG A 223 -22.88 -7.97 3.76
N PHE A 224 -22.49 -9.24 3.92
CA PHE A 224 -22.14 -9.80 5.23
C PHE A 224 -20.93 -9.07 5.84
N VAL A 225 -19.86 -8.87 5.08
CA VAL A 225 -18.65 -8.16 5.54
C VAL A 225 -18.96 -6.70 5.86
N GLN A 226 -19.76 -6.02 5.06
CA GLN A 226 -20.21 -4.64 5.35
C GLN A 226 -20.96 -4.55 6.69
N ARG A 227 -21.80 -5.54 7.01
CA ARG A 227 -22.46 -5.61 8.32
C ARG A 227 -21.49 -5.88 9.47
N LEU A 228 -20.49 -6.74 9.26
CA LEU A 228 -19.43 -6.97 10.24
C LEU A 228 -18.64 -5.70 10.55
N ARG A 229 -18.35 -4.85 9.58
CA ARG A 229 -17.68 -3.56 9.80
C ARG A 229 -18.48 -2.60 10.66
N GLY A 230 -19.81 -2.70 10.65
CA GLY A 230 -20.70 -1.98 11.55
C GLY A 230 -20.80 -2.57 12.95
N ALA A 231 -20.31 -3.79 13.18
CA ALA A 231 -20.24 -4.40 14.48
C ALA A 231 -19.08 -3.83 15.28
N ASN A 232 -19.24 -3.77 16.62
CA ASN A 232 -18.16 -3.28 17.50
C ASN A 232 -17.07 -4.37 17.65
N LEU A 233 -16.26 -4.59 16.61
CA LEU A 233 -15.14 -5.53 16.57
C LEU A 233 -13.85 -4.83 17.01
N PHE A 234 -12.91 -5.61 17.54
CA PHE A 234 -11.57 -5.14 17.82
C PHE A 234 -10.87 -4.77 16.51
N LYS A 235 -11.07 -5.58 15.46
CA LYS A 235 -10.55 -5.31 14.13
C LYS A 235 -11.56 -5.75 13.05
N ALA A 236 -12.09 -4.77 12.33
CA ALA A 236 -12.97 -5.01 11.20
C ALA A 236 -12.21 -5.65 10.01
N PRO A 237 -12.85 -6.57 9.25
CA PRO A 237 -12.24 -7.18 8.08
C PRO A 237 -12.04 -6.16 6.95
N GLY A 238 -10.88 -6.20 6.30
CA GLY A 238 -10.56 -5.40 5.12
C GLY A 238 -11.08 -6.03 3.82
N VAL A 239 -10.78 -5.37 2.70
CA VAL A 239 -11.13 -5.87 1.36
C VAL A 239 -10.38 -7.15 1.01
N ALA A 240 -9.13 -7.29 1.49
CA ALA A 240 -8.34 -8.50 1.28
C ALA A 240 -9.03 -9.71 1.91
N GLU A 241 -9.47 -9.59 3.18
CA GLU A 241 -10.21 -10.65 3.86
C GLU A 241 -11.55 -10.97 3.17
N THR A 242 -12.23 -9.97 2.58
CA THR A 242 -13.44 -10.19 1.78
C THR A 242 -13.16 -11.07 0.56
N ILE A 243 -12.07 -10.78 -0.16
CA ILE A 243 -11.64 -11.56 -1.34
C ILE A 243 -11.27 -12.98 -0.92
N ASP A 244 -10.42 -13.12 0.10
CA ASP A 244 -9.96 -14.41 0.61
C ASP A 244 -11.15 -15.29 1.06
N TRP A 245 -12.14 -14.68 1.73
CA TRP A 245 -13.32 -15.41 2.18
C TRP A 245 -14.21 -15.87 1.02
N ALA A 246 -14.41 -15.00 0.01
CA ALA A 246 -15.14 -15.40 -1.19
C ALA A 246 -14.48 -16.61 -1.89
N GLN A 247 -13.16 -16.57 -2.03
CA GLN A 247 -12.40 -17.67 -2.63
C GLN A 247 -12.47 -18.94 -1.79
N ALA A 248 -12.33 -18.84 -0.46
CA ALA A 248 -12.46 -19.98 0.43
C ALA A 248 -13.86 -20.63 0.35
N LEU A 249 -14.93 -19.84 0.26
CA LEU A 249 -16.27 -20.35 0.07
C LEU A 249 -16.46 -21.07 -1.26
N VAL A 250 -15.84 -20.58 -2.34
CA VAL A 250 -15.84 -21.26 -3.65
C VAL A 250 -15.11 -22.61 -3.57
N GLU A 251 -13.96 -22.68 -2.91
CA GLU A 251 -13.21 -23.92 -2.72
C GLU A 251 -13.97 -24.96 -1.88
N LEU A 252 -14.94 -24.51 -1.07
CA LEU A 252 -15.86 -25.36 -0.32
C LEU A 252 -17.15 -25.69 -1.08
N ASP A 253 -17.21 -25.43 -2.39
CA ASP A 253 -18.36 -25.63 -3.26
C ASP A 253 -19.64 -24.89 -2.77
N CYS A 254 -19.49 -23.78 -2.05
CA CYS A 254 -20.62 -23.01 -1.55
C CYS A 254 -21.27 -22.19 -2.67
N VAL A 255 -22.56 -22.42 -2.90
CA VAL A 255 -23.38 -21.63 -3.83
C VAL A 255 -24.05 -20.45 -3.11
N ALA A 256 -24.31 -20.61 -1.81
CA ALA A 256 -24.86 -19.59 -0.92
C ALA A 256 -24.30 -19.86 0.49
N ILE A 257 -24.20 -18.81 1.30
CA ILE A 257 -23.68 -18.91 2.65
C ILE A 257 -24.80 -19.38 3.58
N ASP A 258 -24.54 -20.47 4.31
CA ASP A 258 -25.36 -20.89 5.44
C ASP A 258 -24.65 -20.60 6.79
N PRO A 259 -25.36 -20.65 7.93
CA PRO A 259 -24.77 -20.35 9.23
C PRO A 259 -23.60 -21.25 9.61
N ALA A 260 -23.62 -22.53 9.25
CA ALA A 260 -22.56 -23.48 9.60
C ALA A 260 -21.29 -23.19 8.78
N GLN A 261 -21.42 -22.84 7.51
CA GLN A 261 -20.33 -22.41 6.64
C GLN A 261 -19.73 -21.08 7.12
N ALA A 262 -20.58 -20.10 7.49
CA ALA A 262 -20.10 -18.83 8.05
C ALA A 262 -19.28 -19.07 9.32
N ASP A 263 -19.75 -19.88 10.25
CA ASP A 263 -19.05 -20.20 11.50
C ASP A 263 -17.72 -20.91 11.26
N SER A 264 -17.71 -21.93 10.41
CA SER A 264 -16.51 -22.73 10.12
C SER A 264 -15.41 -21.94 9.38
N THR A 265 -15.79 -20.89 8.66
CA THR A 265 -14.87 -20.06 7.87
C THR A 265 -14.61 -18.67 8.48
N MET A 266 -15.18 -18.37 9.66
CA MET A 266 -15.08 -17.05 10.29
C MET A 266 -13.63 -16.61 10.53
N GLY A 267 -12.71 -17.56 10.77
CA GLY A 267 -11.27 -17.29 10.91
C GLY A 267 -10.59 -16.76 9.64
N VAL A 268 -11.23 -16.84 8.46
CA VAL A 268 -10.75 -16.18 7.24
C VAL A 268 -11.00 -14.67 7.32
N LEU A 269 -12.13 -14.25 7.88
CA LEU A 269 -12.50 -12.83 8.03
C LEU A 269 -11.89 -12.19 9.28
N LEU A 270 -12.02 -12.86 10.43
CA LEU A 270 -11.67 -12.31 11.74
C LEU A 270 -10.39 -12.96 12.27
N LYS A 271 -9.48 -12.13 12.79
CA LYS A 271 -8.14 -12.57 13.24
C LYS A 271 -7.99 -12.56 14.78
N TYR A 272 -9.05 -12.18 15.49
CA TYR A 272 -9.06 -12.14 16.95
C TYR A 272 -10.11 -13.10 17.50
N GLN A 273 -9.72 -13.92 18.48
CA GLN A 273 -10.59 -14.94 19.06
C GLN A 273 -11.86 -14.35 19.67
N ASP A 274 -11.76 -13.20 20.32
CA ASP A 274 -12.90 -12.51 20.93
C ASP A 274 -13.90 -12.02 19.89
N ASP A 275 -13.41 -11.51 18.75
CA ASP A 275 -14.26 -11.13 17.62
C ASP A 275 -14.96 -12.34 17.01
N ILE A 276 -14.23 -13.44 16.81
CA ILE A 276 -14.80 -14.71 16.31
C ILE A 276 -15.87 -15.21 17.26
N ALA A 277 -15.59 -15.31 18.56
CA ALA A 277 -16.54 -15.79 19.57
C ALA A 277 -17.79 -14.91 19.66
N ARG A 278 -17.66 -13.62 19.44
CA ARG A 278 -18.78 -12.67 19.47
C ARG A 278 -19.69 -12.82 18.26
N ILE A 279 -19.14 -13.10 17.08
CA ILE A 279 -19.90 -13.16 15.84
C ILE A 279 -20.45 -14.55 15.57
N SER A 280 -19.73 -15.62 15.92
CA SER A 280 -20.14 -17.00 15.64
C SER A 280 -21.48 -17.36 16.28
N GLY A 281 -22.18 -18.30 15.68
CA GLY A 281 -23.47 -18.81 16.14
C GLY A 281 -24.65 -17.89 15.81
N SER A 282 -25.37 -17.44 16.82
CA SER A 282 -26.63 -16.70 16.66
C SER A 282 -26.44 -15.34 15.96
N GLU A 283 -25.31 -14.67 16.16
CA GLU A 283 -25.06 -13.36 15.55
C GLU A 283 -24.75 -13.49 14.05
N ALA A 284 -23.93 -14.46 13.65
CA ALA A 284 -23.69 -14.76 12.24
C ALA A 284 -25.00 -15.15 11.52
N ALA A 285 -25.82 -15.99 12.15
CA ALA A 285 -27.12 -16.39 11.61
C ALA A 285 -28.08 -15.18 11.46
N ARG A 286 -28.07 -14.26 12.44
CA ARG A 286 -28.86 -13.03 12.38
C ARG A 286 -28.42 -12.15 11.20
N ILE A 287 -27.12 -11.90 11.08
CA ILE A 287 -26.56 -11.09 9.99
C ILE A 287 -26.90 -11.71 8.61
N LEU A 288 -26.75 -13.04 8.47
CA LEU A 288 -27.11 -13.75 7.24
C LEU A 288 -28.58 -13.60 6.88
N THR A 289 -29.47 -13.71 7.88
CA THR A 289 -30.92 -13.54 7.67
C THR A 289 -31.24 -12.12 7.17
N GLU A 290 -30.62 -11.10 7.76
CA GLU A 290 -30.79 -9.72 7.34
C GLU A 290 -30.30 -9.52 5.89
N VAL A 291 -29.12 -10.04 5.56
CA VAL A 291 -28.55 -9.97 4.19
C VAL A 291 -29.48 -10.65 3.17
N GLN A 292 -29.97 -11.86 3.48
CA GLN A 292 -30.87 -12.60 2.59
C GLN A 292 -32.21 -11.87 2.39
N THR A 293 -32.73 -11.23 3.45
CA THR A 293 -33.94 -10.44 3.38
C THR A 293 -33.78 -9.22 2.49
N GLU A 294 -32.67 -8.49 2.65
CA GLU A 294 -32.35 -7.34 1.77
C GLU A 294 -32.22 -7.76 0.30
N MET A 295 -31.50 -8.84 0.02
CA MET A 295 -31.33 -9.34 -1.36
C MET A 295 -32.65 -9.80 -1.99
N SER A 296 -33.56 -10.34 -1.18
CA SER A 296 -34.88 -10.77 -1.66
C SER A 296 -35.82 -9.60 -1.93
N GLY A 297 -35.79 -8.55 -1.09
CA GLY A 297 -36.57 -7.33 -1.26
C GLY A 297 -36.17 -6.52 -2.48
N TYR A 298 -34.89 -6.53 -2.86
CA TYR A 298 -34.38 -5.83 -4.05
C TYR A 298 -34.79 -6.50 -5.38
N LYS A 299 -35.17 -7.80 -5.36
CA LYS A 299 -35.66 -8.52 -6.56
C LYS A 299 -37.17 -8.37 -6.81
N ALA A 300 -37.91 -7.74 -5.89
CA ALA A 300 -39.37 -7.59 -5.96
C ALA A 300 -39.82 -6.19 -6.35
N GLY A 301 -38.92 -5.25 -6.58
CA GLY A 301 -39.19 -3.89 -7.10
C GLY A 301 -38.52 -3.65 -8.45
#